data_bf7490c72052e0e99f5743e2ad077d7e
#
_entry.id   bf7490c72052e0e99f5743e2ad077d7e
#
_cell.length_a   1.000
_cell.length_b   1.000
_cell.length_c   1.000
_cell.angle_alpha   90.00
_cell.angle_beta   90.00
_cell.angle_gamma   90.00
#
_symmetry.space_group_name_H-M   'P 1'
#
loop_
_entity.id
_entity.type
_entity.pdbx_description
1 polymer ?
#
loop_
_entity_poly.entity_id
_entity_poly.type
_entity_poly.pdbx_seq_one_letter_code
_entity_poly.pdbx_strand_id
1 'polypeptide(L)'
;MATAPRPRTSTREPEELGRRLGAWLDGRLPGAKVTNVSVPGSNGMSSETLLFDIEHPDTPLRACALRLAADPAAYTVFPTYDMPRQHRVMGLVAAYTDLPVPRVQWLEEDPGPLGAPFFVMARAEGRVPPDVMPYTYEGNWLHAATDAERGALQEASISLLARLHDQFPAGEAEFLLPEGEGSPLRRHVAAQRAYYAWVVGGLAPSPLIERAFARLEELWPADEGPAVLNWGDARIGNVVYDGFTPVAVLDWEMAAYAPREVDLGWSVYLHRFFQDLTVSFGQPGLPDFLRREDLERRYAELTGHTPRDMEFHTLYAALRHAIVMLRIAYRQAHFGEVEVPADPDGLILHHASLAAMVQGTYW
;
A
#
# COMPACT_ATOMS: atom_id res chain seq x y z
N MET A 1 -5.33 27.87 -5.76
CA MET A 1 -6.15 26.89 -6.52
C MET A 1 -7.00 26.16 -5.52
N ALA A 2 -8.32 26.12 -5.67
CA ALA A 2 -9.18 25.33 -4.82
C ALA A 2 -8.86 23.86 -5.05
N THR A 3 -8.52 23.13 -3.99
CA THR A 3 -8.36 21.67 -4.04
C THR A 3 -9.69 21.07 -4.45
N ALA A 4 -9.71 20.33 -5.55
CA ALA A 4 -10.89 19.55 -5.93
C ALA A 4 -11.32 18.70 -4.72
N PRO A 5 -12.61 18.62 -4.41
CA PRO A 5 -13.09 17.79 -3.30
C PRO A 5 -12.67 16.35 -3.58
N ARG A 6 -11.92 15.75 -2.65
CA ARG A 6 -11.59 14.32 -2.74
C ARG A 6 -12.88 13.51 -2.73
N PRO A 7 -13.05 12.50 -3.60
CA PRO A 7 -14.20 11.61 -3.54
C PRO A 7 -14.30 11.04 -2.12
N ARG A 8 -15.48 11.12 -1.51
CA ARG A 8 -15.71 10.53 -0.18
C ARG A 8 -15.48 9.02 -0.28
N THR A 9 -14.50 8.51 0.47
CA THR A 9 -14.22 7.09 0.55
C THR A 9 -15.19 6.35 1.45
N SER A 10 -16.02 7.08 2.20
CA SER A 10 -17.02 6.57 3.11
C SER A 10 -18.31 7.37 3.02
N THR A 11 -19.43 6.68 3.18
CA THR A 11 -20.77 7.26 3.42
C THR A 11 -21.07 7.41 4.91
N ARG A 12 -20.16 6.92 5.79
CA ARG A 12 -20.33 6.88 7.25
C ARG A 12 -19.85 8.19 7.88
N GLU A 13 -20.62 8.71 8.82
CA GLU A 13 -20.25 9.93 9.56
C GLU A 13 -19.34 9.57 10.74
N PRO A 14 -18.17 10.26 10.92
CA PRO A 14 -17.19 9.93 11.97
C PRO A 14 -17.76 9.97 13.39
N GLU A 15 -18.66 10.91 13.68
CA GLU A 15 -19.30 11.03 15.01
C GLU A 15 -20.18 9.81 15.32
N GLU A 16 -20.96 9.34 14.34
CA GLU A 16 -21.79 8.14 14.48
C GLU A 16 -20.92 6.87 14.65
N LEU A 17 -19.83 6.75 13.88
CA LEU A 17 -18.86 5.68 14.05
C LEU A 17 -18.26 5.71 15.46
N GLY A 18 -17.87 6.89 15.96
CA GLY A 18 -17.32 7.06 17.31
C GLY A 18 -18.30 6.64 18.40
N ARG A 19 -19.57 7.02 18.26
CA ARG A 19 -20.65 6.62 19.21
C ARG A 19 -20.85 5.10 19.23
N ARG A 20 -20.94 4.47 18.06
CA ARG A 20 -21.10 3.00 17.92
C ARG A 20 -19.87 2.24 18.41
N LEU A 21 -18.67 2.77 18.13
CA LEU A 21 -17.40 2.22 18.65
C LEU A 21 -17.37 2.30 20.18
N GLY A 22 -17.85 3.38 20.80
CA GLY A 22 -17.97 3.50 22.24
C GLY A 22 -18.86 2.43 22.85
N ALA A 23 -20.03 2.17 22.25
CA ALA A 23 -20.93 1.12 22.71
C ALA A 23 -20.33 -0.30 22.56
N TRP A 24 -19.61 -0.54 21.45
CA TRP A 24 -18.91 -1.80 21.22
C TRP A 24 -17.76 -2.01 22.23
N LEU A 25 -17.01 -0.94 22.52
CA LEU A 25 -15.89 -0.99 23.47
C LEU A 25 -16.37 -1.18 24.92
N ASP A 26 -17.48 -0.54 25.31
CA ASP A 26 -18.06 -0.71 26.66
C ASP A 26 -18.43 -2.16 26.97
N GLY A 27 -18.86 -2.92 25.95
CA GLY A 27 -19.10 -4.36 26.08
C GLY A 27 -17.84 -5.19 26.36
N ARG A 28 -16.64 -4.66 26.06
CA ARG A 28 -15.32 -5.32 26.25
C ARG A 28 -14.54 -4.77 27.42
N LEU A 29 -14.72 -3.50 27.69
CA LEU A 29 -14.04 -2.75 28.74
C LEU A 29 -15.08 -1.82 29.39
N PRO A 30 -15.88 -2.32 30.33
CA PRO A 30 -17.00 -1.61 30.92
C PRO A 30 -16.62 -0.27 31.53
N GLY A 31 -17.28 0.79 31.11
CA GLY A 31 -17.00 2.17 31.51
C GLY A 31 -15.95 2.89 30.66
N ALA A 32 -15.41 2.24 29.62
CA ALA A 32 -14.51 2.89 28.69
C ALA A 32 -15.21 3.98 27.89
N LYS A 33 -14.51 5.10 27.66
CA LYS A 33 -15.00 6.20 26.83
C LYS A 33 -14.11 6.36 25.61
N VAL A 34 -14.73 6.49 24.44
CA VAL A 34 -14.09 6.89 23.19
C VAL A 34 -14.14 8.41 23.09
N THR A 35 -12.96 9.02 22.93
CA THR A 35 -12.80 10.47 22.82
C THR A 35 -11.90 10.85 21.65
N ASN A 36 -11.83 12.13 21.31
CA ASN A 36 -10.95 12.68 20.25
C ASN A 36 -11.08 11.98 18.89
N VAL A 37 -12.31 11.63 18.50
CA VAL A 37 -12.58 10.96 17.24
C VAL A 37 -12.25 11.88 16.07
N SER A 38 -11.42 11.40 15.14
CA SER A 38 -11.04 12.14 13.95
C SER A 38 -10.68 11.21 12.79
N VAL A 39 -10.69 11.77 11.59
CA VAL A 39 -10.24 11.07 10.36
C VAL A 39 -8.88 11.61 9.98
N PRO A 40 -7.87 10.79 9.64
CA PRO A 40 -6.58 11.28 9.19
C PRO A 40 -6.71 12.24 8.01
N GLY A 41 -5.90 13.31 7.99
CA GLY A 41 -5.90 14.30 6.91
C GLY A 41 -5.50 13.73 5.54
N SER A 42 -4.77 12.61 5.52
CA SER A 42 -4.41 11.81 4.35
C SER A 42 -5.02 10.41 4.51
N ASN A 43 -6.30 10.25 4.21
CA ASN A 43 -6.89 8.92 4.14
C ASN A 43 -6.41 8.19 2.89
N GLY A 44 -6.04 6.91 3.06
CA GLY A 44 -5.88 5.98 1.95
C GLY A 44 -7.18 5.86 1.13
N MET A 45 -7.08 5.46 -0.13
CA MET A 45 -8.23 5.35 -1.02
C MET A 45 -9.01 4.03 -0.88
N SER A 46 -8.51 3.09 -0.07
CA SER A 46 -9.02 1.71 0.00
C SER A 46 -9.93 1.46 1.20
N SER A 47 -9.42 1.54 2.43
CA SER A 47 -10.17 1.28 3.67
C SER A 47 -10.39 2.56 4.49
N GLU A 48 -11.37 2.53 5.40
CA GLU A 48 -11.64 3.66 6.28
C GLU A 48 -10.74 3.60 7.51
N THR A 49 -10.16 4.74 7.89
CA THR A 49 -9.36 4.87 9.10
C THR A 49 -9.98 5.91 10.02
N LEU A 50 -10.13 5.56 11.30
CA LEU A 50 -10.60 6.46 12.34
C LEU A 50 -9.55 6.52 13.45
N LEU A 51 -9.17 7.71 13.87
CA LEU A 51 -8.29 7.94 15.02
C LEU A 51 -9.15 8.30 16.23
N PHE A 52 -8.79 7.79 17.41
CA PHE A 52 -9.52 8.06 18.63
C PHE A 52 -8.66 7.76 19.85
N ASP A 53 -9.13 8.21 21.01
CA ASP A 53 -8.50 7.89 22.30
C ASP A 53 -9.47 7.09 23.17
N ILE A 54 -8.91 6.23 24.04
CA ILE A 54 -9.66 5.46 25.05
C ILE A 54 -9.32 5.97 26.44
N GLU A 55 -10.34 6.43 27.15
CA GLU A 55 -10.26 6.79 28.55
C GLU A 55 -10.79 5.64 29.42
N HIS A 56 -9.88 4.87 30.01
CA HIS A 56 -10.14 3.82 31.00
C HIS A 56 -8.85 3.46 31.73
N PRO A 57 -8.88 3.22 33.07
CA PRO A 57 -7.67 2.88 33.82
C PRO A 57 -6.96 1.61 33.33
N ASP A 58 -7.70 0.61 32.95
CA ASP A 58 -7.17 -0.70 32.53
C ASP A 58 -7.06 -0.85 31.02
N THR A 59 -7.13 0.25 30.25
CA THR A 59 -7.02 0.14 28.80
C THR A 59 -5.62 -0.31 28.37
N PRO A 60 -5.51 -1.32 27.49
CA PRO A 60 -4.23 -1.73 26.93
C PRO A 60 -3.66 -0.71 25.90
N LEU A 61 -4.52 0.13 25.34
CA LEU A 61 -4.18 1.19 24.40
C LEU A 61 -4.92 2.47 24.76
N ARG A 62 -4.21 3.61 24.76
CA ARG A 62 -4.81 4.95 24.96
C ARG A 62 -5.08 5.65 23.66
N ALA A 63 -4.07 5.81 22.82
CA ALA A 63 -4.16 6.38 21.48
C ALA A 63 -4.34 5.25 20.45
N CYS A 64 -5.40 5.30 19.68
CA CYS A 64 -5.84 4.22 18.82
C CYS A 64 -6.07 4.66 17.39
N ALA A 65 -5.88 3.71 16.47
CA ALA A 65 -6.37 3.78 15.11
C ALA A 65 -7.28 2.55 14.86
N LEU A 66 -8.41 2.78 14.20
CA LEU A 66 -9.30 1.74 13.73
C LEU A 66 -9.18 1.66 12.21
N ARG A 67 -9.05 0.43 11.70
CA ARG A 67 -9.18 0.13 10.26
C ARG A 67 -10.49 -0.59 10.04
N LEU A 68 -11.36 -0.01 9.22
CA LEU A 68 -12.70 -0.50 8.90
C LEU A 68 -12.76 -0.85 7.42
N ALA A 69 -13.33 -2.01 7.09
CA ALA A 69 -13.55 -2.39 5.70
C ALA A 69 -14.43 -1.36 4.99
N ALA A 70 -14.08 -1.04 3.75
CA ALA A 70 -14.83 -0.08 2.95
C ALA A 70 -16.30 -0.48 2.84
N ASP A 71 -17.17 0.52 2.76
CA ASP A 71 -18.60 0.30 2.52
C ASP A 71 -18.77 -0.35 1.14
N PRO A 72 -19.43 -1.51 1.03
CA PRO A 72 -19.71 -2.14 -0.26
C PRO A 72 -20.53 -1.26 -1.21
N ALA A 73 -21.30 -0.30 -0.68
CA ALA A 73 -22.04 0.67 -1.48
C ALA A 73 -21.13 1.78 -2.05
N ALA A 74 -19.94 2.01 -1.48
CA ALA A 74 -18.91 2.83 -2.09
C ALA A 74 -18.29 2.05 -3.25
N TYR A 75 -18.03 2.71 -4.37
CA TYR A 75 -17.32 2.08 -5.50
C TYR A 75 -15.90 1.70 -5.07
N THR A 76 -15.72 0.48 -4.53
CA THR A 76 -14.51 0.04 -3.85
C THR A 76 -13.32 -0.13 -4.79
N VAL A 77 -12.11 0.12 -4.30
CA VAL A 77 -10.86 -0.09 -5.07
C VAL A 77 -10.56 -1.58 -5.23
N PHE A 78 -10.72 -2.36 -4.17
CA PHE A 78 -10.53 -3.81 -4.17
C PHE A 78 -11.86 -4.55 -4.04
N PRO A 79 -11.97 -5.79 -4.56
CA PRO A 79 -13.19 -6.59 -4.46
C PRO A 79 -13.52 -7.01 -3.03
N THR A 80 -12.49 -7.16 -2.18
CA THR A 80 -12.60 -7.58 -0.78
C THR A 80 -11.64 -6.80 0.11
N TYR A 81 -12.04 -6.60 1.37
CA TYR A 81 -11.22 -6.00 2.44
C TYR A 81 -11.17 -6.97 3.61
N ASP A 82 -10.14 -7.80 3.62
CA ASP A 82 -9.95 -8.87 4.61
C ASP A 82 -9.28 -8.30 5.88
N MET A 83 -10.07 -7.80 6.83
CA MET A 83 -9.58 -7.26 8.09
C MET A 83 -8.93 -8.32 8.99
N PRO A 84 -9.49 -9.54 9.12
CA PRO A 84 -8.83 -10.65 9.81
C PRO A 84 -7.43 -10.95 9.29
N ARG A 85 -7.27 -10.99 7.96
CA ARG A 85 -5.98 -11.25 7.31
C ARG A 85 -4.96 -10.15 7.63
N GLN A 86 -5.35 -8.87 7.51
CA GLN A 86 -4.47 -7.75 7.84
C GLN A 86 -4.05 -7.77 9.31
N HIS A 87 -5.01 -7.97 10.23
CA HIS A 87 -4.76 -8.11 11.67
C HIS A 87 -3.78 -9.26 11.95
N ARG A 88 -3.98 -10.42 11.32
CA ARG A 88 -3.10 -11.59 11.47
C ARG A 88 -1.69 -11.30 10.97
N VAL A 89 -1.53 -10.73 9.78
CA VAL A 89 -0.21 -10.37 9.23
C VAL A 89 0.53 -9.43 10.17
N MET A 90 -0.10 -8.34 10.62
CA MET A 90 0.53 -7.38 11.53
C MET A 90 0.94 -8.04 12.85
N GLY A 91 0.11 -8.90 13.40
CA GLY A 91 0.42 -9.67 14.62
C GLY A 91 1.61 -10.59 14.45
N LEU A 92 1.70 -11.31 13.33
CA LEU A 92 2.82 -12.20 13.01
C LEU A 92 4.12 -11.42 12.75
N VAL A 93 4.06 -10.31 12.00
CA VAL A 93 5.24 -9.45 11.79
C VAL A 93 5.77 -8.92 13.12
N ALA A 94 4.90 -8.45 14.01
CA ALA A 94 5.30 -8.00 15.34
C ALA A 94 5.89 -9.11 16.22
N ALA A 95 5.47 -10.37 15.99
CA ALA A 95 5.96 -11.51 16.77
C ALA A 95 7.30 -12.08 16.27
N TYR A 96 7.54 -12.02 14.97
CA TYR A 96 8.70 -12.65 14.34
C TYR A 96 9.80 -11.69 13.91
N THR A 97 9.53 -10.39 13.90
CA THR A 97 10.51 -9.39 13.43
C THR A 97 10.66 -8.24 14.42
N ASP A 98 11.71 -7.46 14.26
CA ASP A 98 11.94 -6.21 14.99
C ASP A 98 11.40 -4.98 14.24
N LEU A 99 10.55 -5.18 13.22
CA LEU A 99 9.94 -4.07 12.50
C LEU A 99 8.99 -3.27 13.41
N PRO A 100 8.99 -1.95 13.32
CA PRO A 100 8.03 -1.14 14.04
C PRO A 100 6.65 -1.26 13.37
N VAL A 101 5.84 -2.19 13.86
CA VAL A 101 4.45 -2.38 13.41
C VAL A 101 3.51 -1.94 14.52
N PRO A 102 2.45 -1.18 14.24
CA PRO A 102 1.47 -0.85 15.27
C PRO A 102 0.91 -2.09 15.96
N ARG A 103 0.90 -2.09 17.29
CA ARG A 103 0.34 -3.22 18.05
C ARG A 103 -1.15 -3.34 17.75
N VAL A 104 -1.57 -4.44 17.12
CA VAL A 104 -2.98 -4.79 16.95
C VAL A 104 -3.56 -5.29 18.29
N GLN A 105 -4.80 -4.91 18.60
CA GLN A 105 -5.38 -5.18 19.90
C GLN A 105 -6.71 -5.93 19.81
N TRP A 106 -7.65 -5.47 19.04
CA TRP A 106 -8.96 -6.08 18.90
C TRP A 106 -9.32 -6.25 17.43
N LEU A 107 -9.89 -7.41 17.12
CA LEU A 107 -10.50 -7.72 15.82
C LEU A 107 -12.00 -7.93 16.04
N GLU A 108 -12.81 -7.37 15.15
CA GLU A 108 -14.25 -7.62 15.07
C GLU A 108 -14.61 -8.02 13.65
N GLU A 109 -15.06 -9.26 13.52
CA GLU A 109 -15.46 -9.84 12.23
C GLU A 109 -16.96 -9.65 11.95
N ASP A 110 -17.77 -9.47 13.02
CA ASP A 110 -19.18 -9.16 12.89
C ASP A 110 -19.36 -7.72 12.34
N PRO A 111 -20.05 -7.55 11.22
CA PRO A 111 -20.37 -6.21 10.71
C PRO A 111 -21.37 -5.44 11.59
N GLY A 112 -22.10 -6.11 12.49
CA GLY A 112 -23.15 -5.50 13.31
C GLY A 112 -22.73 -4.21 14.04
N PRO A 113 -21.60 -4.17 14.74
CA PRO A 113 -21.19 -3.00 15.50
C PRO A 113 -20.98 -1.73 14.64
N LEU A 114 -20.22 -1.80 13.56
CA LEU A 114 -19.85 -0.62 12.75
C LEU A 114 -20.33 -0.68 11.29
N GLY A 115 -21.04 -1.73 10.90
CA GLY A 115 -21.52 -1.94 9.53
C GLY A 115 -20.53 -2.65 8.61
N ALA A 116 -19.35 -3.03 9.12
CA ALA A 116 -18.35 -3.85 8.42
C ALA A 116 -17.35 -4.42 9.44
N PRO A 117 -16.59 -5.46 9.09
CA PRO A 117 -15.46 -5.93 9.89
C PRO A 117 -14.40 -4.85 10.10
N PHE A 118 -13.75 -4.85 11.27
CA PHE A 118 -12.71 -3.89 11.61
C PHE A 118 -11.71 -4.44 12.61
N PHE A 119 -10.58 -3.77 12.75
CA PHE A 119 -9.67 -3.98 13.85
C PHE A 119 -9.15 -2.67 14.44
N VAL A 120 -8.75 -2.73 15.70
CA VAL A 120 -8.17 -1.61 16.45
C VAL A 120 -6.71 -1.89 16.72
N MET A 121 -5.88 -0.88 16.50
CA MET A 121 -4.44 -0.92 16.72
C MET A 121 -3.95 0.34 17.44
N ALA A 122 -2.72 0.32 17.94
CA ALA A 122 -2.05 1.50 18.48
C ALA A 122 -1.92 2.57 17.38
N ARG A 123 -2.19 3.83 17.72
CA ARG A 123 -1.90 4.96 16.84
C ARG A 123 -0.40 5.26 16.89
N ALA A 124 0.21 5.38 15.72
CA ALA A 124 1.59 5.85 15.57
C ALA A 124 1.60 7.38 15.41
N GLU A 125 2.52 8.03 16.10
CA GLU A 125 2.76 9.47 15.98
C GLU A 125 4.00 9.71 15.12
N GLY A 126 3.96 10.73 14.26
CA GLY A 126 5.06 11.08 13.38
C GLY A 126 4.60 11.68 12.06
N ARG A 127 5.49 11.66 11.06
CA ARG A 127 5.21 12.20 9.73
C ARG A 127 5.28 11.10 8.69
N VAL A 128 4.42 11.20 7.67
CA VAL A 128 4.41 10.32 6.50
C VAL A 128 4.83 11.13 5.27
N PRO A 129 5.72 10.63 4.40
CA PRO A 129 5.97 11.26 3.11
C PRO A 129 4.67 11.31 2.28
N PRO A 130 4.23 12.49 1.81
CA PRO A 130 2.94 12.60 1.14
C PRO A 130 2.96 12.02 -0.28
N ASP A 131 1.82 11.45 -0.71
CA ASP A 131 1.61 10.97 -2.08
C ASP A 131 0.92 12.02 -2.97
N VAL A 132 0.04 12.82 -2.38
CA VAL A 132 -0.65 13.93 -3.08
C VAL A 132 0.17 15.18 -2.87
N MET A 133 0.55 15.85 -3.95
CA MET A 133 1.71 16.73 -3.99
C MET A 133 2.91 15.94 -3.45
N PRO A 134 3.37 14.94 -4.22
CA PRO A 134 4.20 13.86 -3.69
C PRO A 134 5.47 14.38 -3.02
N TYR A 135 6.06 13.57 -2.18
CA TYR A 135 7.26 13.93 -1.40
C TYR A 135 8.46 14.39 -2.24
N THR A 136 8.42 14.14 -3.54
CA THR A 136 9.39 14.63 -4.53
C THR A 136 9.16 16.10 -4.94
N TYR A 137 8.01 16.71 -4.58
CA TYR A 137 7.69 18.10 -4.85
C TYR A 137 8.36 19.06 -3.87
N GLU A 138 8.69 20.26 -4.35
CA GLU A 138 9.12 21.36 -3.47
C GLU A 138 8.04 21.71 -2.44
N GLY A 139 8.50 22.16 -1.26
CA GLY A 139 7.63 22.62 -0.18
C GLY A 139 7.18 21.56 0.81
N ASN A 140 7.48 20.27 0.60
CA ASN A 140 7.27 19.27 1.64
C ASN A 140 8.55 19.00 2.45
N TRP A 141 8.37 18.39 3.62
CA TRP A 141 9.44 18.20 4.60
C TRP A 141 10.58 17.29 4.10
N LEU A 142 10.29 16.30 3.26
CA LEU A 142 11.32 15.39 2.74
C LEU A 142 12.12 16.04 1.63
N HIS A 143 11.47 16.84 0.76
CA HIS A 143 12.18 17.62 -0.24
C HIS A 143 13.08 18.69 0.40
N ALA A 144 12.62 19.33 1.48
CA ALA A 144 13.37 20.34 2.22
C ALA A 144 14.49 19.76 3.10
N ALA A 145 14.53 18.44 3.31
CA ALA A 145 15.57 17.77 4.10
C ALA A 145 16.95 17.86 3.43
N THR A 146 18.00 17.77 4.23
CA THR A 146 19.39 17.68 3.75
C THR A 146 19.64 16.33 3.06
N ASP A 147 20.69 16.24 2.24
CA ASP A 147 21.09 14.98 1.61
C ASP A 147 21.41 13.89 2.64
N ALA A 148 22.02 14.25 3.76
CA ALA A 148 22.30 13.33 4.87
C ALA A 148 21.02 12.77 5.51
N GLU A 149 20.01 13.61 5.71
CA GLU A 149 18.72 13.22 6.26
C GLU A 149 17.94 12.33 5.28
N ARG A 150 17.92 12.69 4.00
CA ARG A 150 17.34 11.84 2.94
C ARG A 150 18.06 10.49 2.86
N GLY A 151 19.40 10.50 2.94
CA GLY A 151 20.20 9.28 2.98
C GLY A 151 19.88 8.40 4.18
N ALA A 152 19.67 8.97 5.37
CA ALA A 152 19.26 8.23 6.56
C ALA A 152 17.87 7.59 6.40
N LEU A 153 16.89 8.32 5.82
CA LEU A 153 15.57 7.78 5.54
C LEU A 153 15.62 6.66 4.49
N GLN A 154 16.40 6.84 3.41
CA GLN A 154 16.61 5.82 2.39
C GLN A 154 17.19 4.54 3.00
N GLU A 155 18.26 4.65 3.79
CA GLU A 155 18.90 3.52 4.48
C GLU A 155 17.92 2.78 5.37
N ALA A 156 17.17 3.53 6.20
CA ALA A 156 16.19 2.96 7.10
C ALA A 156 15.07 2.24 6.33
N SER A 157 14.59 2.81 5.22
CA SER A 157 13.51 2.23 4.40
C SER A 157 13.95 0.93 3.71
N ILE A 158 15.16 0.88 3.16
CA ILE A 158 15.72 -0.35 2.58
C ILE A 158 15.92 -1.42 3.67
N SER A 159 16.40 -1.01 4.85
CA SER A 159 16.57 -1.90 5.99
C SER A 159 15.25 -2.51 6.49
N LEU A 160 14.11 -1.80 6.39
CA LEU A 160 12.79 -2.39 6.72
C LEU A 160 12.50 -3.60 5.84
N LEU A 161 12.68 -3.49 4.51
CA LEU A 161 12.46 -4.61 3.58
C LEU A 161 13.44 -5.77 3.83
N ALA A 162 14.72 -5.46 4.03
CA ALA A 162 15.74 -6.47 4.33
C ALA A 162 15.38 -7.27 5.59
N ARG A 163 15.02 -6.59 6.68
CA ARG A 163 14.62 -7.23 7.94
C ARG A 163 13.33 -8.03 7.80
N LEU A 164 12.32 -7.50 7.10
CA LEU A 164 11.08 -8.23 6.86
C LEU A 164 11.36 -9.58 6.18
N HIS A 165 12.10 -9.53 5.07
CA HIS A 165 12.35 -10.71 4.25
C HIS A 165 13.27 -11.74 4.89
N ASP A 166 14.19 -11.32 5.79
CA ASP A 166 15.16 -12.22 6.40
C ASP A 166 14.71 -12.73 7.79
N GLN A 167 14.00 -11.92 8.56
CA GLN A 167 13.60 -12.30 9.92
C GLN A 167 12.28 -13.08 9.95
N PHE A 168 11.36 -12.79 9.00
CA PHE A 168 10.05 -13.44 9.01
C PHE A 168 10.16 -14.88 8.50
N PRO A 169 9.66 -15.89 9.25
CA PRO A 169 9.69 -17.28 8.81
C PRO A 169 8.77 -17.50 7.61
N ALA A 170 9.33 -17.85 6.44
CA ALA A 170 8.59 -17.93 5.19
C ALA A 170 7.34 -18.82 5.27
N GLY A 171 7.42 -19.96 5.93
CA GLY A 171 6.27 -20.88 6.10
C GLY A 171 5.06 -20.27 6.83
N GLU A 172 5.27 -19.28 7.69
CA GLU A 172 4.19 -18.58 8.39
C GLU A 172 3.38 -17.63 7.48
N ALA A 173 3.89 -17.34 6.28
CA ALA A 173 3.21 -16.51 5.28
C ALA A 173 2.41 -17.32 4.23
N GLU A 174 2.49 -18.66 4.22
CA GLU A 174 1.84 -19.50 3.19
C GLU A 174 0.32 -19.31 3.11
N PHE A 175 -0.34 -18.90 4.18
CA PHE A 175 -1.78 -18.60 4.18
C PHE A 175 -2.14 -17.41 3.27
N LEU A 176 -1.16 -16.62 2.83
CA LEU A 176 -1.33 -15.51 1.89
C LEU A 176 -1.29 -15.97 0.43
N LEU A 177 -0.90 -17.23 0.19
CA LEU A 177 -0.78 -17.77 -1.15
C LEU A 177 -2.16 -17.84 -1.82
N PRO A 178 -2.38 -17.16 -2.96
CA PRO A 178 -3.65 -17.23 -3.67
C PRO A 178 -3.97 -18.67 -4.11
N GLU A 179 -5.25 -19.01 -4.21
CA GLU A 179 -5.67 -20.28 -4.81
C GLU A 179 -5.20 -20.40 -6.27
N GLY A 180 -4.98 -21.61 -6.74
CA GLY A 180 -4.54 -21.88 -8.11
C GLY A 180 -3.34 -22.82 -8.17
N GLU A 181 -2.85 -23.03 -9.38
CA GLU A 181 -1.71 -23.89 -9.69
C GLU A 181 -0.43 -23.09 -9.95
N GLY A 182 0.73 -23.74 -9.81
CA GLY A 182 2.03 -23.18 -10.09
C GLY A 182 2.73 -22.57 -8.87
N SER A 183 3.82 -21.90 -9.12
CA SER A 183 4.66 -21.26 -8.12
C SER A 183 3.95 -20.09 -7.41
N PRO A 184 4.45 -19.64 -6.25
CA PRO A 184 3.91 -18.44 -5.59
C PRO A 184 3.84 -17.22 -6.50
N LEU A 185 4.85 -16.97 -7.35
CA LEU A 185 4.83 -15.85 -8.29
C LEU A 185 3.75 -16.04 -9.38
N ARG A 186 3.62 -17.24 -9.95
CA ARG A 186 2.57 -17.55 -10.93
C ARG A 186 1.18 -17.30 -10.37
N ARG A 187 0.92 -17.77 -9.16
CA ARG A 187 -0.36 -17.58 -8.46
C ARG A 187 -0.61 -16.12 -8.13
N HIS A 188 0.43 -15.38 -7.72
CA HIS A 188 0.32 -13.96 -7.44
C HIS A 188 -0.02 -13.15 -8.71
N VAL A 189 0.64 -13.43 -9.85
CA VAL A 189 0.33 -12.77 -11.14
C VAL A 189 -1.07 -13.17 -11.64
N ALA A 190 -1.47 -14.44 -11.50
CA ALA A 190 -2.81 -14.90 -11.85
C ALA A 190 -3.91 -14.18 -11.02
N ALA A 191 -3.66 -13.94 -9.73
CA ALA A 191 -4.57 -13.16 -8.87
C ALA A 191 -4.69 -11.70 -9.37
N GLN A 192 -3.61 -11.08 -9.82
CA GLN A 192 -3.66 -9.74 -10.43
C GLN A 192 -4.42 -9.74 -11.77
N ARG A 193 -4.31 -10.81 -12.54
CA ARG A 193 -5.11 -10.98 -13.78
C ARG A 193 -6.60 -11.09 -13.46
N ALA A 194 -6.95 -11.84 -12.41
CA ALA A 194 -8.34 -11.93 -11.93
C ALA A 194 -8.85 -10.59 -11.40
N TYR A 195 -8.02 -9.85 -10.65
CA TYR A 195 -8.33 -8.49 -10.20
C TYR A 195 -8.59 -7.55 -11.38
N TYR A 196 -7.74 -7.58 -12.42
CA TYR A 196 -7.96 -6.79 -13.63
C TYR A 196 -9.28 -7.14 -14.34
N ALA A 197 -9.60 -8.43 -14.46
CA ALA A 197 -10.87 -8.86 -15.03
C ALA A 197 -12.08 -8.31 -14.25
N TRP A 198 -12.00 -8.28 -12.91
CA TRP A 198 -13.00 -7.67 -12.06
C TRP A 198 -13.08 -6.15 -12.25
N VAL A 199 -11.94 -5.45 -12.37
CA VAL A 199 -11.87 -4.01 -12.62
C VAL A 199 -12.56 -3.63 -13.93
N VAL A 200 -12.31 -4.39 -14.99
CA VAL A 200 -12.92 -4.18 -16.31
C VAL A 200 -14.43 -4.40 -16.25
N GLY A 201 -14.89 -5.49 -15.60
CA GLY A 201 -16.31 -5.68 -15.26
C GLY A 201 -17.29 -5.58 -16.43
N GLY A 202 -16.84 -5.89 -17.66
CA GLY A 202 -17.65 -5.78 -18.90
C GLY A 202 -17.42 -4.49 -19.69
N LEU A 203 -16.57 -3.58 -19.22
CA LEU A 203 -16.05 -2.44 -20.00
C LEU A 203 -14.97 -2.90 -20.98
N ALA A 204 -14.53 -2.01 -21.88
CA ALA A 204 -13.43 -2.31 -22.80
C ALA A 204 -12.12 -2.57 -22.02
N PRO A 205 -11.39 -3.67 -22.31
CA PRO A 205 -10.09 -3.91 -21.70
C PRO A 205 -9.06 -2.88 -22.20
N SER A 206 -8.07 -2.55 -21.34
CA SER A 206 -6.94 -1.69 -21.71
C SER A 206 -5.96 -2.46 -22.60
N PRO A 207 -5.74 -2.05 -23.86
CA PRO A 207 -4.74 -2.69 -24.71
C PRO A 207 -3.32 -2.66 -24.12
N LEU A 208 -2.97 -1.60 -23.38
CA LEU A 208 -1.68 -1.46 -22.75
C LEU A 208 -1.48 -2.47 -21.60
N ILE A 209 -2.49 -2.65 -20.75
CA ILE A 209 -2.45 -3.66 -19.68
C ILE A 209 -2.34 -5.07 -20.26
N GLU A 210 -3.05 -5.37 -21.36
CA GLU A 210 -2.95 -6.66 -22.04
C GLU A 210 -1.53 -6.91 -22.61
N ARG A 211 -0.93 -5.90 -23.24
CA ARG A 211 0.47 -5.98 -23.72
C ARG A 211 1.46 -6.12 -22.55
N ALA A 212 1.21 -5.46 -21.43
CA ALA A 212 2.06 -5.60 -20.25
C ALA A 212 2.01 -7.03 -19.68
N PHE A 213 0.84 -7.66 -19.59
CA PHE A 213 0.75 -9.07 -19.23
C PHE A 213 1.48 -10.00 -20.22
N ALA A 214 1.34 -9.75 -21.53
CA ALA A 214 2.06 -10.52 -22.54
C ALA A 214 3.59 -10.36 -22.37
N ARG A 215 4.06 -9.13 -22.14
CA ARG A 215 5.49 -8.86 -21.92
C ARG A 215 6.03 -9.53 -20.65
N LEU A 216 5.23 -9.63 -19.58
CA LEU A 216 5.63 -10.39 -18.39
C LEU A 216 5.86 -11.87 -18.69
N GLU A 217 5.07 -12.49 -19.56
CA GLU A 217 5.30 -13.89 -19.96
C GLU A 217 6.64 -14.06 -20.72
N GLU A 218 7.01 -13.07 -21.55
CA GLU A 218 8.32 -13.08 -22.25
C GLU A 218 9.50 -12.90 -21.30
N LEU A 219 9.34 -12.08 -20.25
CA LEU A 219 10.37 -11.76 -19.27
C LEU A 219 10.35 -12.69 -18.05
N TRP A 220 9.54 -13.73 -18.05
CA TRP A 220 9.34 -14.57 -16.86
C TRP A 220 10.66 -15.10 -16.31
N PRO A 221 10.96 -14.91 -15.00
CA PRO A 221 12.20 -15.40 -14.40
C PRO A 221 12.38 -16.90 -14.60
N ALA A 222 13.58 -17.31 -15.05
CA ALA A 222 13.93 -18.74 -15.17
C ALA A 222 14.07 -19.42 -13.79
N ASP A 223 14.48 -18.64 -12.79
CA ASP A 223 14.53 -19.01 -11.36
C ASP A 223 13.84 -17.90 -10.56
N GLU A 224 12.62 -18.18 -10.10
CA GLU A 224 11.82 -17.21 -9.34
C GLU A 224 12.36 -16.95 -7.93
N GLY A 225 13.26 -17.80 -7.44
CA GLY A 225 13.76 -17.76 -6.07
C GLY A 225 12.73 -18.18 -5.01
N PRO A 226 13.12 -18.17 -3.73
CA PRO A 226 12.23 -18.52 -2.63
C PRO A 226 11.20 -17.43 -2.39
N ALA A 227 9.97 -17.86 -2.07
CA ALA A 227 8.94 -16.96 -1.62
C ALA A 227 9.14 -16.59 -0.14
N VAL A 228 8.82 -15.35 0.18
CA VAL A 228 8.87 -14.77 1.54
C VAL A 228 7.58 -13.97 1.79
N LEU A 229 7.39 -13.49 3.02
CA LEU A 229 6.37 -12.48 3.27
C LEU A 229 6.76 -11.19 2.57
N ASN A 230 5.92 -10.73 1.66
CA ASN A 230 5.99 -9.39 1.08
C ASN A 230 5.00 -8.47 1.80
N TRP A 231 5.41 -7.22 2.03
CA TRP A 231 4.54 -6.18 2.56
C TRP A 231 3.44 -5.80 1.53
N GLY A 232 3.80 -5.80 0.24
CA GLY A 232 2.88 -5.66 -0.88
C GLY A 232 2.69 -4.23 -1.38
N ASP A 233 2.53 -3.24 -0.48
CA ASP A 233 2.60 -1.80 -0.81
C ASP A 233 3.84 -1.16 -0.18
N ALA A 234 4.99 -1.72 -0.52
CA ALA A 234 6.32 -1.45 0.03
C ALA A 234 6.85 -0.08 -0.44
N ARG A 235 6.39 1.00 0.20
CA ARG A 235 6.75 2.39 -0.13
C ARG A 235 6.86 3.28 1.11
N ILE A 236 7.68 4.31 1.03
CA ILE A 236 7.92 5.23 2.15
C ILE A 236 6.64 6.01 2.57
N GLY A 237 5.67 6.18 1.68
CA GLY A 237 4.36 6.77 1.98
C GLY A 237 3.49 5.94 2.91
N ASN A 238 3.87 4.69 3.21
CA ASN A 238 3.22 3.81 4.18
C ASN A 238 4.06 3.60 5.45
N VAL A 239 5.06 4.45 5.68
CA VAL A 239 5.88 4.45 6.89
C VAL A 239 5.69 5.75 7.64
N VAL A 240 5.47 5.66 8.96
CA VAL A 240 5.49 6.82 9.85
C VAL A 240 6.90 7.01 10.37
N TYR A 241 7.40 8.24 10.30
CA TYR A 241 8.75 8.61 10.74
C TYR A 241 8.71 9.61 11.90
N ASP A 242 9.51 9.35 12.93
CA ASP A 242 9.94 10.37 13.89
C ASP A 242 11.30 10.91 13.43
N GLY A 243 11.32 12.19 13.04
CA GLY A 243 12.44 12.72 12.26
C GLY A 243 12.59 11.93 10.93
N PHE A 244 13.65 11.15 10.82
CA PHE A 244 13.95 10.27 9.67
C PHE A 244 14.04 8.78 10.07
N THR A 245 13.61 8.45 11.30
CA THR A 245 13.59 7.08 11.82
C THR A 245 12.21 6.49 11.69
N PRO A 246 12.03 5.31 11.07
CA PRO A 246 10.75 4.61 11.00
C PRO A 246 10.24 4.24 12.40
N VAL A 247 8.99 4.61 12.70
CA VAL A 247 8.31 4.27 13.96
C VAL A 247 7.06 3.43 13.76
N ALA A 248 6.52 3.36 12.52
CA ALA A 248 5.47 2.42 12.18
C ALA A 248 5.46 2.09 10.68
N VAL A 249 5.30 0.81 10.36
CA VAL A 249 5.04 0.30 9.01
C VAL A 249 3.55 -0.02 8.91
N LEU A 250 2.87 0.64 7.98
CA LEU A 250 1.41 0.63 7.82
C LEU A 250 1.01 -0.09 6.53
N ASP A 251 -0.29 -0.29 6.37
CA ASP A 251 -0.96 -0.71 5.14
C ASP A 251 -0.54 -2.07 4.59
N TRP A 252 -0.92 -3.11 5.33
CA TRP A 252 -0.64 -4.51 5.03
C TRP A 252 -1.73 -5.20 4.20
N GLU A 253 -2.62 -4.42 3.56
CA GLU A 253 -3.76 -4.98 2.81
C GLU A 253 -3.33 -5.75 1.54
N MET A 254 -2.18 -5.38 0.97
CA MET A 254 -1.59 -6.03 -0.19
C MET A 254 -0.53 -7.08 0.17
N ALA A 255 -0.39 -7.44 1.46
CA ALA A 255 0.59 -8.43 1.90
C ALA A 255 0.43 -9.75 1.13
N ALA A 256 1.56 -10.35 0.73
CA ALA A 256 1.59 -11.51 -0.16
C ALA A 256 2.70 -12.50 0.21
N TYR A 257 2.58 -13.73 -0.26
CA TYR A 257 3.64 -14.72 -0.23
C TYR A 257 4.17 -14.90 -1.66
N ALA A 258 5.32 -14.29 -1.93
CA ALA A 258 5.92 -14.18 -3.27
C ALA A 258 7.45 -14.00 -3.15
N PRO A 259 8.22 -14.06 -4.25
CA PRO A 259 9.63 -13.68 -4.25
C PRO A 259 9.83 -12.26 -3.70
N ARG A 260 10.94 -12.03 -3.00
CA ARG A 260 11.29 -10.74 -2.38
C ARG A 260 11.39 -9.56 -3.38
N GLU A 261 11.67 -9.88 -4.64
CA GLU A 261 11.72 -8.91 -5.73
C GLU A 261 10.37 -8.27 -6.06
N VAL A 262 9.25 -8.86 -5.61
CA VAL A 262 7.90 -8.27 -5.77
C VAL A 262 7.79 -6.97 -4.96
N ASP A 263 8.29 -6.94 -3.72
CA ASP A 263 8.37 -5.73 -2.90
C ASP A 263 9.45 -4.76 -3.41
N LEU A 264 10.62 -5.28 -3.77
CA LEU A 264 11.72 -4.45 -4.28
C LEU A 264 11.33 -3.74 -5.58
N GLY A 265 10.71 -4.48 -6.51
CA GLY A 265 10.19 -3.91 -7.76
C GLY A 265 9.12 -2.85 -7.53
N TRP A 266 8.23 -3.06 -6.55
CA TRP A 266 7.21 -2.08 -6.16
C TRP A 266 7.85 -0.80 -5.61
N SER A 267 8.81 -0.93 -4.71
CA SER A 267 9.52 0.18 -4.08
C SER A 267 10.28 1.03 -5.10
N VAL A 268 11.05 0.39 -5.99
CA VAL A 268 11.80 1.04 -7.08
C VAL A 268 10.85 1.76 -8.03
N TYR A 269 9.82 1.05 -8.49
CA TYR A 269 8.87 1.59 -9.46
C TYR A 269 8.10 2.81 -8.91
N LEU A 270 7.55 2.72 -7.68
CA LEU A 270 6.74 3.82 -7.15
C LEU A 270 7.55 5.09 -6.88
N HIS A 271 8.79 4.96 -6.41
CA HIS A 271 9.64 6.15 -6.30
C HIS A 271 9.87 6.78 -7.68
N ARG A 272 10.21 5.97 -8.69
CA ARG A 272 10.42 6.45 -10.05
C ARG A 272 9.14 7.07 -10.63
N PHE A 273 7.98 6.50 -10.38
CA PHE A 273 6.69 7.08 -10.77
C PHE A 273 6.49 8.49 -10.20
N PHE A 274 6.75 8.69 -8.89
CA PHE A 274 6.62 10.02 -8.27
C PHE A 274 7.66 11.00 -8.81
N GLN A 275 8.87 10.54 -9.08
CA GLN A 275 9.93 11.35 -9.71
C GLN A 275 9.51 11.78 -11.11
N ASP A 276 9.05 10.88 -11.96
CA ASP A 276 8.60 11.19 -13.32
C ASP A 276 7.41 12.14 -13.31
N LEU A 277 6.46 11.94 -12.39
CA LEU A 277 5.33 12.84 -12.20
C LEU A 277 5.81 14.25 -11.85
N THR A 278 6.75 14.38 -10.94
CA THR A 278 7.33 15.67 -10.52
C THR A 278 8.02 16.38 -11.69
N VAL A 279 8.81 15.64 -12.46
CA VAL A 279 9.48 16.17 -13.66
C VAL A 279 8.48 16.61 -14.72
N SER A 280 7.38 15.89 -14.91
CA SER A 280 6.33 16.26 -15.86
C SER A 280 5.64 17.59 -15.52
N PHE A 281 5.69 18.01 -14.25
CA PHE A 281 5.25 19.34 -13.79
C PHE A 281 6.36 20.39 -13.75
N GLY A 282 7.52 20.10 -14.36
CA GLY A 282 8.63 21.05 -14.50
C GLY A 282 9.47 21.26 -13.23
N GLN A 283 9.39 20.35 -12.26
CA GLN A 283 10.21 20.39 -11.05
C GLN A 283 11.33 19.35 -11.11
N PRO A 284 12.48 19.59 -10.46
CA PRO A 284 13.61 18.66 -10.48
C PRO A 284 13.35 17.35 -9.73
N GLY A 285 12.51 17.38 -8.70
CA GLY A 285 12.27 16.27 -7.81
C GLY A 285 13.48 15.90 -6.96
N LEU A 286 13.62 14.59 -6.71
CA LEU A 286 14.70 13.97 -5.92
C LEU A 286 15.43 12.89 -6.77
N PRO A 287 16.19 13.27 -7.82
CA PRO A 287 16.72 12.32 -8.80
C PRO A 287 17.75 11.34 -8.21
N ASP A 288 18.42 11.71 -7.11
CA ASP A 288 19.46 10.92 -6.45
C ASP A 288 18.95 10.14 -5.23
N PHE A 289 17.64 10.16 -4.97
CA PHE A 289 17.01 9.49 -3.83
C PHE A 289 16.32 8.19 -4.28
N LEU A 290 16.48 7.10 -3.52
CA LEU A 290 15.88 5.78 -3.77
C LEU A 290 16.07 5.26 -5.20
N ARG A 291 17.22 5.55 -5.82
CA ARG A 291 17.53 5.01 -7.15
C ARG A 291 17.58 3.48 -7.11
N ARG A 292 17.22 2.89 -8.23
CA ARG A 292 17.20 1.42 -8.39
C ARG A 292 18.53 0.79 -7.98
N GLU A 293 19.63 1.31 -8.51
CA GLU A 293 20.99 0.77 -8.27
C GLU A 293 21.39 0.84 -6.78
N ASP A 294 21.00 1.93 -6.10
CA ASP A 294 21.31 2.13 -4.69
C ASP A 294 20.50 1.19 -3.80
N LEU A 295 19.20 1.00 -4.13
CA LEU A 295 18.33 0.06 -3.43
C LEU A 295 18.83 -1.37 -3.62
N GLU A 296 19.06 -1.81 -4.87
CA GLU A 296 19.52 -3.18 -5.17
C GLU A 296 20.85 -3.47 -4.48
N ARG A 297 21.83 -2.58 -4.60
CA ARG A 297 23.15 -2.71 -3.97
C ARG A 297 23.01 -2.79 -2.44
N ARG A 298 22.29 -1.85 -1.83
CA ARG A 298 22.17 -1.80 -0.38
C ARG A 298 21.40 -2.98 0.19
N TYR A 299 20.34 -3.41 -0.49
CA TYR A 299 19.59 -4.60 -0.11
C TYR A 299 20.48 -5.85 -0.14
N ALA A 300 21.31 -6.01 -1.19
CA ALA A 300 22.25 -7.11 -1.30
C ALA A 300 23.32 -7.10 -0.18
N GLU A 301 23.82 -5.92 0.19
CA GLU A 301 24.75 -5.76 1.32
C GLU A 301 24.13 -6.18 2.66
N LEU A 302 22.86 -5.88 2.88
CA LEU A 302 22.16 -6.19 4.13
C LEU A 302 21.76 -7.65 4.26
N THR A 303 21.38 -8.30 3.14
CA THR A 303 20.76 -9.63 3.17
C THR A 303 21.65 -10.73 2.59
N GLY A 304 22.70 -10.38 1.85
CA GLY A 304 23.47 -11.32 1.02
C GLY A 304 22.73 -11.80 -0.23
N HIS A 305 21.48 -11.36 -0.46
CA HIS A 305 20.69 -11.68 -1.64
C HIS A 305 20.80 -10.58 -2.70
N THR A 306 21.33 -10.90 -3.86
CA THR A 306 21.37 -10.00 -5.01
C THR A 306 20.02 -10.05 -5.75
N PRO A 307 19.25 -8.94 -5.82
CA PRO A 307 18.00 -8.88 -6.56
C PRO A 307 18.18 -9.27 -8.04
N ARG A 308 17.26 -10.04 -8.57
CA ARG A 308 17.33 -10.57 -9.94
C ARG A 308 16.08 -10.22 -10.73
N ASP A 309 16.18 -10.29 -12.06
CA ASP A 309 15.05 -10.11 -12.98
C ASP A 309 14.23 -8.84 -12.69
N MET A 310 14.91 -7.76 -12.27
CA MET A 310 14.25 -6.52 -11.86
C MET A 310 13.52 -5.81 -13.00
N GLU A 311 13.83 -6.11 -14.27
CA GLU A 311 13.02 -5.65 -15.41
C GLU A 311 11.61 -6.24 -15.35
N PHE A 312 11.49 -7.55 -15.08
CA PHE A 312 10.20 -8.20 -14.85
C PHE A 312 9.47 -7.60 -13.65
N HIS A 313 10.15 -7.50 -12.51
CA HIS A 313 9.51 -7.08 -11.26
C HIS A 313 9.09 -5.61 -11.23
N THR A 314 9.83 -4.72 -11.89
CA THR A 314 9.44 -3.30 -12.02
C THR A 314 8.30 -3.12 -13.04
N LEU A 315 8.31 -3.87 -14.16
CA LEU A 315 7.17 -3.92 -15.09
C LEU A 315 5.92 -4.47 -14.38
N TYR A 316 6.08 -5.53 -13.58
CA TYR A 316 4.99 -6.11 -12.82
C TYR A 316 4.41 -5.11 -11.80
N ALA A 317 5.26 -4.35 -11.12
CA ALA A 317 4.82 -3.28 -10.24
C ALA A 317 4.03 -2.20 -10.99
N ALA A 318 4.54 -1.73 -12.13
CA ALA A 318 3.85 -0.75 -12.97
C ALA A 318 2.49 -1.25 -13.47
N LEU A 319 2.41 -2.52 -13.85
CA LEU A 319 1.16 -3.19 -14.25
C LEU A 319 0.14 -3.24 -13.10
N ARG A 320 0.55 -3.67 -11.90
CA ARG A 320 -0.31 -3.67 -10.70
C ARG A 320 -0.86 -2.27 -10.42
N HIS A 321 0.01 -1.26 -10.46
CA HIS A 321 -0.39 0.13 -10.26
C HIS A 321 -1.35 0.61 -11.37
N ALA A 322 -1.15 0.21 -12.63
CA ALA A 322 -2.04 0.56 -13.74
C ALA A 322 -3.46 0.03 -13.51
N ILE A 323 -3.60 -1.21 -13.01
CA ILE A 323 -4.91 -1.80 -12.69
C ILE A 323 -5.61 -1.00 -11.59
N VAL A 324 -4.88 -0.61 -10.53
CA VAL A 324 -5.41 0.23 -9.44
C VAL A 324 -5.83 1.59 -9.97
N MET A 325 -4.99 2.26 -10.79
CA MET A 325 -5.31 3.58 -11.36
C MET A 325 -6.53 3.53 -12.27
N LEU A 326 -6.65 2.48 -13.09
CA LEU A 326 -7.82 2.27 -13.94
C LEU A 326 -9.10 2.11 -13.09
N ARG A 327 -9.03 1.35 -11.98
CA ARG A 327 -10.16 1.21 -11.05
C ARG A 327 -10.56 2.53 -10.42
N ILE A 328 -9.57 3.34 -9.99
CA ILE A 328 -9.81 4.68 -9.43
C ILE A 328 -10.46 5.59 -10.47
N ALA A 329 -10.00 5.58 -11.71
CA ALA A 329 -10.59 6.36 -12.79
C ALA A 329 -12.03 5.93 -13.11
N TYR A 330 -12.32 4.62 -13.12
CA TYR A 330 -13.70 4.12 -13.28
C TYR A 330 -14.60 4.52 -12.10
N ARG A 331 -14.06 4.60 -10.89
CA ARG A 331 -14.77 5.15 -9.74
C ARG A 331 -15.10 6.63 -9.94
N GLN A 332 -14.14 7.43 -10.40
CA GLN A 332 -14.40 8.85 -10.72
C GLN A 332 -15.46 8.99 -11.81
N ALA A 333 -15.42 8.13 -12.83
CA ALA A 333 -16.45 8.10 -13.88
C ALA A 333 -17.84 7.70 -13.31
N HIS A 334 -17.88 6.71 -12.42
CA HIS A 334 -19.14 6.30 -11.76
C HIS A 334 -19.80 7.46 -11.00
N PHE A 335 -19.01 8.33 -10.39
CA PHE A 335 -19.51 9.53 -9.69
C PHE A 335 -19.62 10.78 -10.59
N GLY A 336 -19.40 10.63 -11.91
CA GLY A 336 -19.57 11.71 -12.88
C GLY A 336 -18.43 12.77 -12.86
N GLU A 337 -17.27 12.43 -12.28
CA GLU A 337 -16.12 13.34 -12.18
C GLU A 337 -15.28 13.36 -13.46
N VAL A 338 -15.26 12.24 -14.19
CA VAL A 338 -14.57 12.07 -15.48
C VAL A 338 -15.42 11.26 -16.44
N GLU A 339 -15.21 11.41 -17.76
CA GLU A 339 -15.81 10.57 -18.78
C GLU A 339 -14.90 9.37 -19.08
N VAL A 340 -15.49 8.20 -19.35
CA VAL A 340 -14.74 7.02 -19.79
C VAL A 340 -14.46 7.17 -21.28
N PRO A 341 -13.19 7.33 -21.70
CA PRO A 341 -12.84 7.44 -23.11
C PRO A 341 -12.99 6.08 -23.82
N ALA A 342 -13.07 6.10 -25.15
CA ALA A 342 -13.12 4.87 -25.97
C ALA A 342 -11.84 4.02 -25.81
N ASP A 343 -10.69 4.67 -25.59
CA ASP A 343 -9.42 4.02 -25.24
C ASP A 343 -9.14 4.22 -23.73
N PRO A 344 -9.28 3.17 -22.89
CA PRO A 344 -9.06 3.26 -21.47
C PRO A 344 -7.59 3.48 -21.06
N ASP A 345 -6.62 3.29 -21.97
CA ASP A 345 -5.20 3.53 -21.69
C ASP A 345 -4.94 4.98 -21.21
N GLY A 346 -5.72 5.94 -21.72
CA GLY A 346 -5.67 7.34 -21.31
C GLY A 346 -6.09 7.62 -19.87
N LEU A 347 -6.75 6.67 -19.19
CA LEU A 347 -7.10 6.75 -17.77
C LEU A 347 -5.96 6.33 -16.85
N ILE A 348 -4.92 5.68 -17.38
CA ILE A 348 -3.76 5.25 -16.62
C ILE A 348 -2.78 6.41 -16.52
N LEU A 349 -2.63 6.98 -15.32
CA LEU A 349 -1.80 8.18 -15.11
C LEU A 349 -0.36 8.03 -15.63
N HIS A 350 0.21 6.85 -15.55
CA HIS A 350 1.57 6.52 -16.00
C HIS A 350 1.60 5.70 -17.29
N HIS A 351 0.59 5.83 -18.16
CA HIS A 351 0.52 5.04 -19.40
C HIS A 351 1.77 5.16 -20.29
N ALA A 352 2.40 6.33 -20.35
CA ALA A 352 3.62 6.53 -21.13
C ALA A 352 4.81 5.72 -20.58
N SER A 353 5.03 5.75 -19.26
CA SER A 353 6.08 4.98 -18.58
C SER A 353 5.82 3.47 -18.72
N LEU A 354 4.57 3.01 -18.53
CA LEU A 354 4.21 1.60 -18.71
C LEU A 354 4.43 1.15 -20.16
N ALA A 355 4.08 1.98 -21.15
CA ALA A 355 4.33 1.67 -22.55
C ALA A 355 5.84 1.55 -22.86
N ALA A 356 6.66 2.45 -22.30
CA ALA A 356 8.11 2.39 -22.44
C ALA A 356 8.71 1.13 -21.76
N MET A 357 8.18 0.71 -20.60
CA MET A 357 8.58 -0.54 -19.94
C MET A 357 8.23 -1.76 -20.79
N VAL A 358 7.04 -1.80 -21.39
CA VAL A 358 6.63 -2.89 -22.31
C VAL A 358 7.57 -2.97 -23.52
N GLN A 359 8.07 -1.84 -24.00
CA GLN A 359 9.03 -1.75 -25.12
C GLN A 359 10.49 -2.00 -24.71
N GLY A 360 10.80 -2.09 -23.40
CA GLY A 360 12.17 -2.23 -22.89
C GLY A 360 13.03 -0.98 -23.03
N THR A 361 12.43 0.22 -23.03
CA THR A 361 13.12 1.50 -23.25
C THR A 361 13.06 2.48 -22.08
N TYR A 362 12.52 2.04 -20.94
CA TYR A 362 12.26 2.90 -19.79
C TYR A 362 13.45 3.06 -18.83
N TRP A 363 14.24 1.98 -18.59
CA TRP A 363 15.38 1.95 -17.65
C TRP A 363 16.71 2.21 -18.37
#